data_e2b9e81a4a5c13e034ea48438887af21
#
_entry.id   e2b9e81a4a5c13e034ea48438887af21
#
_cell.length_a   1.000
_cell.length_b   1.000
_cell.length_c   1.000
_cell.angle_alpha   90.00
_cell.angle_beta   90.00
_cell.angle_gamma   90.00
#
_symmetry.space_group_name_H-M   'P 1'
#
loop_
_entity.id
_entity.type
_entity.pdbx_description
1 polymer ?
#
loop_
_entity_poly.entity_id
_entity_poly.type
_entity_poly.pdbx_seq_one_letter_code
_entity_poly.pdbx_strand_id
1 'polypeptide(L)'
;MTATPVNFQPQLDKLRRQISDLVQQYADIAYAPKPFVPGQTAVPVSGKVIGAGELKMMVDASLDGWLTTGRFNAMFEHRLAQFLGVKYLIT
;
A
#
# COMPACT_ATOMS: atom_id res chain seq x y z
N MET A 1 -22.26 -25.08 -0.85
CA MET A 1 -22.96 -23.81 -0.95
C MET A 1 -23.14 -23.41 -2.40
N THR A 2 -24.33 -23.00 -2.73
CA THR A 2 -24.61 -22.55 -4.08
C THR A 2 -24.01 -21.17 -4.33
N ALA A 3 -23.50 -20.99 -5.53
CA ALA A 3 -23.03 -19.67 -5.96
C ALA A 3 -24.21 -18.70 -6.00
N THR A 4 -24.00 -17.49 -5.52
CA THR A 4 -25.00 -16.46 -5.64
C THR A 4 -25.03 -15.90 -7.06
N PRO A 5 -26.21 -15.63 -7.62
CA PRO A 5 -26.29 -14.98 -8.92
C PRO A 5 -25.93 -13.49 -8.85
N VAL A 6 -25.85 -12.91 -7.65
CA VAL A 6 -25.54 -11.49 -7.48
C VAL A 6 -24.03 -11.28 -7.52
N ASN A 7 -23.59 -10.45 -8.42
CA ASN A 7 -22.17 -10.06 -8.50
C ASN A 7 -21.98 -8.78 -7.68
N PHE A 8 -21.24 -8.91 -6.58
CA PHE A 8 -20.92 -7.78 -5.71
C PHE A 8 -19.61 -7.07 -6.08
N GLN A 9 -18.93 -7.52 -7.12
CA GLN A 9 -17.62 -6.95 -7.47
C GLN A 9 -17.66 -5.44 -7.72
N PRO A 10 -18.64 -4.88 -8.45
CA PRO A 10 -18.71 -3.42 -8.63
C PRO A 10 -18.86 -2.67 -7.32
N GLN A 11 -19.62 -3.22 -6.35
CA GLN A 11 -19.79 -2.63 -5.03
C GLN A 11 -18.49 -2.69 -4.23
N LEU A 12 -17.78 -3.81 -4.30
CA LEU A 12 -16.50 -3.99 -3.62
C LEU A 12 -15.45 -3.05 -4.19
N ASP A 13 -15.41 -2.88 -5.50
CA ASP A 13 -14.49 -1.96 -6.16
C ASP A 13 -14.75 -0.51 -5.75
N LYS A 14 -16.02 -0.14 -5.65
CA LYS A 14 -16.41 1.19 -5.18
C LYS A 14 -15.95 1.42 -3.74
N LEU A 15 -16.16 0.43 -2.87
CA LEU A 15 -15.73 0.52 -1.48
C LEU A 15 -14.21 0.62 -1.36
N ARG A 16 -13.46 -0.13 -2.16
CA ARG A 16 -12.00 -0.03 -2.19
C ARG A 16 -11.55 1.38 -2.59
N ARG A 17 -12.21 1.99 -3.58
CA ARG A 17 -11.89 3.37 -3.98
C ARG A 17 -12.17 4.35 -2.84
N GLN A 18 -13.30 4.18 -2.14
CA GLN A 18 -13.65 5.05 -1.01
C GLN A 18 -12.64 4.90 0.13
N ILE A 19 -12.23 3.67 0.43
CA ILE A 19 -11.20 3.41 1.43
C ILE A 19 -9.89 4.06 1.01
N SER A 20 -9.49 3.91 -0.24
CA SER A 20 -8.27 4.51 -0.77
C SER A 20 -8.29 6.03 -0.66
N ASP A 21 -9.43 6.66 -0.94
CA ASP A 21 -9.59 8.10 -0.80
C ASP A 21 -9.46 8.56 0.65
N LEU A 22 -10.02 7.79 1.58
CA LEU A 22 -9.89 8.08 3.01
C LEU A 22 -8.47 7.89 3.49
N VAL A 23 -7.77 6.89 2.99
CA VAL A 23 -6.35 6.68 3.31
C VAL A 23 -5.53 7.87 2.81
N GLN A 24 -5.83 8.38 1.61
CA GLN A 24 -5.18 9.57 1.08
C GLN A 24 -5.37 10.76 2.01
N GLN A 25 -6.60 11.01 2.44
CA GLN A 25 -6.91 12.13 3.34
C GLN A 25 -6.18 11.99 4.68
N TYR A 26 -6.16 10.79 5.22
CA TYR A 26 -5.44 10.52 6.46
C TYR A 26 -3.95 10.79 6.30
N ALA A 27 -3.36 10.28 5.24
CA ALA A 27 -1.92 10.43 4.99
C ALA A 27 -1.54 11.89 4.74
N ASP A 28 -2.39 12.65 4.06
CA ASP A 28 -2.14 14.06 3.79
C ASP A 28 -2.01 14.88 5.09
N ILE A 29 -2.64 14.43 6.15
CA ILE A 29 -2.57 15.07 7.47
C ILE A 29 -1.47 14.44 8.31
N ALA A 30 -1.50 13.12 8.46
CA ALA A 30 -0.62 12.41 9.40
C ALA A 30 0.83 12.41 8.96
N TYR A 31 1.07 12.39 7.65
CA TYR A 31 2.42 12.32 7.08
C TYR A 31 2.77 13.57 6.28
N ALA A 32 2.11 14.68 6.58
CA ALA A 32 2.45 15.95 5.97
C ALA A 32 3.91 16.31 6.29
N PRO A 33 4.65 16.88 5.33
CA PRO A 33 6.02 17.32 5.58
C PRO A 33 6.06 18.31 6.73
N LYS A 34 7.00 18.11 7.67
CA LYS A 34 7.21 19.02 8.78
C LYS A 34 8.54 19.73 8.56
N PRO A 35 8.58 21.07 8.71
CA PRO A 35 9.82 21.79 8.54
C PRO A 35 10.80 21.40 9.66
N PHE A 36 12.06 21.26 9.28
CA PHE A 36 13.14 21.08 10.25
C PHE A 36 13.52 22.45 10.81
N VAL A 37 13.43 22.60 12.13
CA VAL A 37 13.81 23.85 12.81
C VAL A 37 15.08 23.57 13.61
N PRO A 38 16.24 24.10 13.18
CA PRO A 38 17.50 23.88 13.88
C PRO A 38 17.41 24.32 15.34
N GLY A 39 17.92 23.48 16.23
CA GLY A 39 17.89 23.73 17.67
C GLY A 39 16.57 23.35 18.35
N GLN A 40 15.52 23.05 17.61
CA GLN A 40 14.22 22.66 18.16
C GLN A 40 13.78 21.27 17.70
N THR A 41 13.99 20.95 16.44
CA THR A 41 13.57 19.67 15.89
C THR A 41 14.63 18.61 16.19
N ALA A 42 14.22 17.52 16.84
CA ALA A 42 15.11 16.40 17.11
C ALA A 42 15.47 15.68 15.82
N VAL A 43 16.73 15.27 15.70
CA VAL A 43 17.18 14.41 14.61
C VAL A 43 17.00 12.96 15.05
N PRO A 44 16.09 12.19 14.45
CA PRO A 44 15.88 10.81 14.86
C PRO A 44 17.05 9.92 14.47
N VAL A 45 17.24 8.84 15.23
CA VAL A 45 18.28 7.84 14.94
C VAL A 45 17.96 7.15 13.62
N SER A 46 16.67 6.91 13.35
CA SER A 46 16.19 6.37 12.09
C SER A 46 14.86 7.01 11.75
N GLY A 47 14.51 6.98 10.49
CA GLY A 47 13.24 7.53 10.03
C GLY A 47 12.55 6.58 9.07
N LYS A 48 11.27 6.84 8.85
CA LYS A 48 10.47 6.12 7.86
C LYS A 48 10.03 7.09 6.79
N VAL A 49 10.16 6.67 5.55
CA VAL A 49 9.62 7.42 4.42
C VAL A 49 8.34 6.69 4.00
N ILE A 50 7.23 7.09 4.60
CA ILE A 50 5.93 6.52 4.34
C ILE A 50 5.00 7.63 3.90
N GLY A 51 4.27 7.39 2.82
CA GLY A 51 3.25 8.30 2.32
C GLY A 51 1.98 7.58 1.98
N ALA A 52 1.09 8.29 1.30
CA ALA A 52 -0.21 7.76 0.92
C ALA A 52 -0.09 6.51 0.03
N GLY A 53 0.89 6.49 -0.87
CA GLY A 53 1.07 5.36 -1.79
C GLY A 53 1.32 4.05 -1.06
N GLU A 54 2.25 4.07 -0.11
CA GLU A 54 2.58 2.89 0.69
C GLU A 54 1.40 2.44 1.53
N LEU A 55 0.71 3.38 2.18
CA LEU A 55 -0.46 3.05 3.00
C LEU A 55 -1.59 2.46 2.16
N LYS A 56 -1.86 3.03 0.98
CA LYS A 56 -2.90 2.52 0.09
C LYS A 56 -2.61 1.09 -0.33
N MET A 57 -1.37 0.77 -0.66
CA MET A 57 -1.00 -0.58 -1.06
C MET A 57 -1.11 -1.57 0.09
N MET A 58 -0.72 -1.17 1.29
CA MET A 58 -0.85 -2.01 2.48
C MET A 58 -2.32 -2.31 2.80
N VAL A 59 -3.17 -1.29 2.73
CA VAL A 59 -4.60 -1.45 2.98
C VAL A 59 -5.24 -2.32 1.89
N ASP A 60 -4.90 -2.08 0.62
CA ASP A 60 -5.43 -2.85 -0.50
C ASP A 60 -5.03 -4.32 -0.40
N ALA A 61 -3.79 -4.60 0.01
CA ALA A 61 -3.34 -5.96 0.27
C ALA A 61 -4.13 -6.60 1.42
N SER A 62 -4.42 -5.83 2.47
CA SER A 62 -5.23 -6.32 3.59
C SER A 62 -6.64 -6.69 3.15
N LEU A 63 -7.22 -5.93 2.24
CA LEU A 63 -8.57 -6.18 1.72
C LEU A 63 -8.63 -7.45 0.87
N ASP A 64 -7.51 -7.91 0.32
CA ASP A 64 -7.46 -9.18 -0.37
C ASP A 64 -7.76 -10.37 0.56
N GLY A 65 -7.56 -10.18 1.87
CA GLY A 65 -7.82 -11.24 2.86
C GLY A 65 -6.84 -12.40 2.82
N TRP A 66 -5.76 -12.27 2.07
CA TRP A 66 -4.72 -13.29 1.96
C TRP A 66 -3.53 -12.89 2.82
N LEU A 67 -3.23 -13.68 3.84
CA LEU A 67 -2.31 -13.28 4.90
C LEU A 67 -0.86 -13.70 4.66
N THR A 68 -0.57 -14.32 3.52
CA THR A 68 0.78 -14.71 3.13
C THR A 68 1.14 -14.05 1.80
N THR A 69 2.13 -14.59 1.08
CA THR A 69 2.49 -14.06 -0.21
C THR A 69 1.29 -14.08 -1.17
N GLY A 70 1.05 -12.97 -1.85
CA GLY A 70 -0.06 -12.83 -2.77
C GLY A 70 0.32 -12.02 -3.99
N ARG A 71 -0.67 -11.34 -4.58
CA ARG A 71 -0.46 -10.61 -5.84
C ARG A 71 0.59 -9.50 -5.74
N PHE A 72 0.69 -8.83 -4.60
CA PHE A 72 1.67 -7.76 -4.43
C PHE A 72 3.08 -8.30 -4.36
N ASN A 73 3.28 -9.45 -3.71
CA ASN A 73 4.58 -10.11 -3.68
C ASN A 73 5.01 -10.54 -5.09
N ALA A 74 4.08 -11.12 -5.85
CA ALA A 74 4.35 -11.51 -7.23
C ALA A 74 4.68 -10.31 -8.11
N MET A 75 3.95 -9.21 -7.96
CA MET A 75 4.23 -7.96 -8.69
C MET A 75 5.60 -7.40 -8.34
N PHE A 76 5.95 -7.40 -7.07
CA PHE A 76 7.26 -6.93 -6.61
C PHE A 76 8.38 -7.76 -7.22
N GLU A 77 8.27 -9.09 -7.14
CA GLU A 77 9.28 -9.98 -7.70
C GLU A 77 9.46 -9.75 -9.19
N HIS A 78 8.35 -9.62 -9.91
CA HIS A 78 8.38 -9.41 -11.36
C HIS A 78 9.05 -8.07 -11.72
N ARG A 79 8.64 -7.00 -11.07
CA ARG A 79 9.17 -5.66 -11.34
C ARG A 79 10.63 -5.54 -10.94
N LEU A 80 11.00 -6.11 -9.80
CA LEU A 80 12.40 -6.07 -9.36
C LEU A 80 13.29 -6.90 -10.28
N ALA A 81 12.82 -8.05 -10.73
CA ALA A 81 13.53 -8.88 -11.68
C ALA A 81 13.79 -8.11 -12.99
N GLN A 82 12.79 -7.39 -13.49
CA GLN A 82 12.94 -6.55 -14.68
C GLN A 82 13.97 -5.42 -14.45
N PHE A 83 13.87 -4.76 -13.30
CA PHE A 83 14.81 -3.68 -12.96
C PHE A 83 16.25 -4.17 -12.89
N LEU A 84 16.47 -5.34 -12.30
CA LEU A 84 17.80 -5.93 -12.15
C LEU A 84 18.29 -6.65 -13.42
N GLY A 85 17.40 -6.88 -14.38
CA GLY A 85 17.74 -7.60 -15.60
C GLY A 85 17.97 -9.10 -15.38
N VAL A 86 17.36 -9.67 -14.34
CA VAL A 86 17.45 -11.11 -14.04
C VAL A 86 16.18 -11.82 -14.44
N LYS A 87 16.31 -13.13 -14.72
CA LYS A 87 15.16 -13.94 -15.16
C LYS A 87 14.31 -14.41 -13.99
N TYR A 88 14.94 -14.73 -12.88
CA TYR A 88 14.28 -15.26 -11.69
C TYR A 88 14.64 -14.43 -10.48
N LEU A 89 13.64 -14.15 -9.65
CA LEU A 89 13.81 -13.43 -8.39
C LEU A 89 12.77 -13.94 -7.41
N ILE A 90 13.22 -14.30 -6.21
CA ILE A 90 12.38 -14.80 -5.13
C ILE A 90 12.59 -13.92 -3.92
N THR A 91 11.49 -13.56 -3.28
CA THR A 91 11.51 -12.77 -2.04
C THR A 91 10.94 -13.52 -0.86
#